data_07290cb346b4262049de302657447d79
#
_entry.id   07290cb346b4262049de302657447d79
#
_cell.length_a   1.000
_cell.length_b   1.000
_cell.length_c   1.000
_cell.angle_alpha   90.00
_cell.angle_beta   90.00
_cell.angle_gamma   90.00
#
_symmetry.space_group_name_H-M   'P 1'
#
loop_
_entity.id
_entity.type
_entity.pdbx_description
1 polymer ?
#
loop_
_entity_poly.entity_id
_entity_poly.type
_entity_poly.pdbx_seq_one_letter_code
_entity_poly.pdbx_strand_id
1 'polypeptide(L)'
;MAGLNTLTVFDLSRTGRTAGLGMDYLSLFDPVDLTIGIDNPSLICDGMAGSGVLSFVPLFSSGNMGTLAYAHRFDRIGTLVFGFHYVNYGRFEEYDEEENYLGTFGAGDYSISVGWGMWLDSNYSVGATFKPVLSQYESYTAFAIHFDVAGSYVSDSRAFAATLMGRNIGAQIVTFDESVENLPFELSAELSYKLRNAPFRLFFAATELQRWNLRYDDPLQPTTTTDPFTGEVTKESWLAGTLDNLMRHTIFGVELSLGSHLFARVGYSWRQTAEMRGVDAFNLSGFSFGVGMRRGRFEFSYARHNYHLSQAPNYLTLSYRF
;
A
#
# COMPACT_ATOMS: atom_id res chain seq x y z
N MET A 1 11.13 10.51 4.91
CA MET A 1 10.41 10.75 6.17
C MET A 1 10.15 9.43 6.91
N ALA A 2 11.20 8.68 7.20
CA ALA A 2 11.12 7.61 8.17
C ALA A 2 10.99 8.28 9.54
N GLY A 3 9.97 7.96 10.31
CA GLY A 3 9.84 8.37 11.71
C GLY A 3 8.73 9.35 12.07
N LEU A 4 7.75 9.62 11.19
CA LEU A 4 6.61 10.47 11.55
C LEU A 4 5.39 9.68 12.07
N ASN A 5 5.35 8.36 11.88
CA ASN A 5 4.24 7.52 12.33
C ASN A 5 4.78 6.24 12.94
N THR A 6 4.39 5.94 14.17
CA THR A 6 4.76 4.70 14.86
C THR A 6 3.99 3.50 14.31
N LEU A 7 2.85 3.71 13.67
CA LEU A 7 1.97 2.67 13.15
C LEU A 7 2.25 2.40 11.66
N THR A 8 3.39 1.78 11.35
CA THR A 8 3.84 1.49 9.97
C THR A 8 3.01 0.40 9.27
N VAL A 9 2.15 -0.34 10.00
CA VAL A 9 1.24 -1.36 9.45
C VAL A 9 0.32 -0.83 8.35
N PHE A 10 0.09 0.48 8.31
CA PHE A 10 -0.80 1.13 7.34
C PHE A 10 -0.17 1.39 5.98
N ASP A 11 1.15 1.44 5.91
CA ASP A 11 1.90 1.85 4.71
C ASP A 11 2.33 0.67 3.83
N LEU A 12 2.04 -0.57 4.26
CA LEU A 12 2.45 -1.77 3.54
C LEU A 12 1.31 -2.33 2.70
N SER A 13 1.60 -2.65 1.43
CA SER A 13 0.67 -3.40 0.58
C SER A 13 0.31 -4.74 1.23
N ARG A 14 -0.95 -5.17 1.11
CA ARG A 14 -1.45 -6.39 1.75
C ARG A 14 -1.37 -7.63 0.88
N THR A 15 -1.31 -7.44 -0.43
CA THR A 15 -1.37 -8.54 -1.40
C THR A 15 -0.26 -8.44 -2.45
N GLY A 16 0.11 -9.57 -3.04
CA GLY A 16 1.10 -9.61 -4.10
C GLY A 16 0.64 -8.94 -5.40
N ARG A 17 -0.68 -8.80 -5.62
CA ARG A 17 -1.18 -8.10 -6.80
C ARG A 17 -0.92 -6.60 -6.69
N THR A 18 -1.28 -6.00 -5.58
CA THR A 18 -1.07 -4.58 -5.26
C THR A 18 0.41 -4.25 -5.20
N ALA A 19 1.17 -5.04 -4.44
CA ALA A 19 2.62 -4.86 -4.28
C ALA A 19 3.39 -4.97 -5.60
N GLY A 20 2.98 -5.87 -6.52
CA GLY A 20 3.63 -6.04 -7.82
C GLY A 20 3.47 -4.84 -8.76
N LEU A 21 2.50 -3.98 -8.48
CA LEU A 21 2.27 -2.71 -9.18
C LEU A 21 2.81 -1.50 -8.38
N GLY A 22 3.35 -1.74 -7.18
CA GLY A 22 3.85 -0.68 -6.30
C GLY A 22 2.76 0.24 -5.77
N MET A 23 1.50 -0.25 -5.70
CA MET A 23 0.31 0.53 -5.36
C MET A 23 -0.25 0.09 -4.02
N ASP A 24 -1.04 0.96 -3.38
CA ASP A 24 -1.68 0.68 -2.10
C ASP A 24 -3.05 0.02 -2.27
N TYR A 25 -3.74 0.30 -3.37
CA TYR A 25 -5.00 -0.32 -3.78
C TYR A 25 -5.06 -0.35 -5.31
N LEU A 26 -6.07 -1.02 -5.87
CA LEU A 26 -6.25 -1.12 -7.31
C LEU A 26 -7.61 -0.58 -7.74
N SER A 27 -7.59 0.28 -8.77
CA SER A 27 -8.79 0.79 -9.44
C SER A 27 -9.05 -0.01 -10.70
N LEU A 28 -9.60 -1.21 -10.54
CA LEU A 28 -10.04 -2.04 -11.66
C LEU A 28 -11.21 -2.93 -11.24
N PHE A 29 -12.11 -3.22 -12.16
CA PHE A 29 -13.21 -4.13 -11.90
C PHE A 29 -12.85 -5.56 -12.31
N ASP A 30 -12.72 -6.43 -11.32
CA ASP A 30 -12.64 -7.87 -11.46
C ASP A 30 -13.56 -8.51 -10.39
N PRO A 31 -14.77 -8.98 -10.78
CA PRO A 31 -15.78 -9.36 -9.81
C PRO A 31 -15.45 -10.62 -9.02
N VAL A 32 -14.42 -11.34 -9.37
CA VAL A 32 -14.03 -12.59 -8.69
C VAL A 32 -12.73 -12.46 -7.90
N ASP A 33 -12.05 -11.33 -8.00
CA ASP A 33 -10.78 -11.10 -7.30
C ASP A 33 -10.99 -10.34 -5.99
N LEU A 34 -10.99 -11.09 -4.89
CA LEU A 34 -11.13 -10.51 -3.55
C LEU A 34 -9.94 -9.63 -3.15
N THR A 35 -8.74 -9.79 -3.75
CA THR A 35 -7.58 -8.96 -3.42
C THR A 35 -7.83 -7.48 -3.67
N ILE A 36 -8.67 -7.15 -4.65
CA ILE A 36 -9.11 -5.78 -4.92
C ILE A 36 -9.99 -5.24 -3.80
N GLY A 37 -10.99 -6.03 -3.37
CA GLY A 37 -11.94 -5.62 -2.34
C GLY A 37 -11.33 -5.46 -0.93
N ILE A 38 -10.18 -6.09 -0.66
CA ILE A 38 -9.45 -5.92 0.60
C ILE A 38 -8.92 -4.49 0.74
N ASP A 39 -8.40 -3.94 -0.37
CA ASP A 39 -7.71 -2.65 -0.37
C ASP A 39 -8.61 -1.52 -0.89
N ASN A 40 -9.62 -1.82 -1.74
CA ASN A 40 -10.56 -0.85 -2.29
C ASN A 40 -12.01 -1.25 -2.01
N PRO A 41 -12.63 -0.73 -0.94
CA PRO A 41 -13.97 -1.13 -0.54
C PRO A 41 -15.06 -0.75 -1.55
N SER A 42 -14.88 0.30 -2.35
CA SER A 42 -15.88 0.71 -3.34
C SER A 42 -16.08 -0.31 -4.46
N LEU A 43 -15.09 -1.19 -4.71
CA LEU A 43 -15.16 -2.22 -5.75
C LEU A 43 -15.64 -3.58 -5.22
N ILE A 44 -15.98 -3.68 -3.93
CA ILE A 44 -16.61 -4.90 -3.38
C ILE A 44 -17.93 -5.16 -4.10
N CYS A 45 -18.12 -6.40 -4.54
CA CYS A 45 -19.32 -6.83 -5.23
C CYS A 45 -19.68 -8.29 -4.89
N ASP A 46 -20.89 -8.69 -5.24
CA ASP A 46 -21.43 -10.03 -4.94
C ASP A 46 -20.62 -11.16 -5.56
N GLY A 47 -19.92 -10.91 -6.67
CA GLY A 47 -19.07 -11.90 -7.31
C GLY A 47 -17.84 -12.32 -6.50
N MET A 48 -17.45 -11.52 -5.50
CA MET A 48 -16.36 -11.83 -4.56
C MET A 48 -16.82 -12.74 -3.41
N ALA A 49 -18.13 -12.88 -3.19
CA ALA A 49 -18.68 -13.71 -2.11
C ALA A 49 -18.23 -15.16 -2.20
N GLY A 50 -17.92 -15.78 -1.07
CA GLY A 50 -17.38 -17.13 -1.00
C GLY A 50 -15.91 -17.22 -1.45
N SER A 51 -15.18 -16.11 -1.49
CA SER A 51 -13.74 -16.11 -1.76
C SER A 51 -12.95 -15.86 -0.49
N GLY A 52 -11.79 -16.52 -0.38
CA GLY A 52 -10.81 -16.32 0.68
C GLY A 52 -9.45 -15.96 0.11
N VAL A 53 -8.69 -15.16 0.86
CA VAL A 53 -7.32 -14.73 0.51
C VAL A 53 -6.42 -14.98 1.69
N LEU A 54 -5.24 -15.54 1.43
CA LEU A 54 -4.13 -15.65 2.35
C LEU A 54 -2.91 -15.00 1.70
N SER A 55 -2.30 -14.05 2.37
CA SER A 55 -1.05 -13.42 1.95
C SER A 55 -0.02 -13.53 3.05
N PHE A 56 1.23 -13.82 2.67
CA PHE A 56 2.36 -13.92 3.59
C PHE A 56 3.56 -13.17 3.02
N VAL A 57 4.23 -12.42 3.88
CA VAL A 57 5.37 -11.57 3.51
C VAL A 57 6.45 -11.71 4.59
N PRO A 58 7.56 -12.39 4.31
CA PRO A 58 8.72 -12.36 5.19
C PRO A 58 9.33 -10.96 5.17
N LEU A 59 9.54 -10.41 6.35
CA LEU A 59 10.20 -9.14 6.60
C LEU A 59 11.65 -9.40 7.07
N PHE A 60 12.34 -8.34 7.48
CA PHE A 60 13.69 -8.44 7.99
C PHE A 60 13.81 -9.25 9.28
N SER A 61 15.02 -9.77 9.50
CA SER A 61 15.38 -10.53 10.68
C SER A 61 14.42 -11.72 10.86
N SER A 62 13.66 -11.76 11.92
CA SER A 62 12.63 -12.77 12.20
C SER A 62 11.20 -12.25 11.97
N GLY A 63 11.05 -11.02 11.44
CA GLY A 63 9.76 -10.38 11.20
C GLY A 63 8.98 -11.01 10.05
N ASN A 64 7.67 -10.89 10.10
CA ASN A 64 6.78 -11.30 9.03
C ASN A 64 5.44 -10.54 9.10
N MET A 65 4.76 -10.49 7.97
CA MET A 65 3.45 -9.89 7.84
C MET A 65 2.50 -10.89 7.17
N GLY A 66 1.25 -10.89 7.58
CA GLY A 66 0.23 -11.74 6.98
C GLY A 66 -1.12 -11.07 6.88
N THR A 67 -1.87 -11.46 5.86
CA THR A 67 -3.25 -11.04 5.63
C THR A 67 -4.11 -12.26 5.38
N LEU A 68 -5.21 -12.36 6.10
CA LEU A 68 -6.29 -13.32 5.87
C LEU A 68 -7.56 -12.53 5.59
N ALA A 69 -8.29 -12.85 4.51
CA ALA A 69 -9.57 -12.22 4.23
C ALA A 69 -10.59 -13.21 3.70
N TYR A 70 -11.86 -12.93 3.95
CA TYR A 70 -12.98 -13.70 3.45
C TYR A 70 -14.15 -12.78 3.11
N ALA A 71 -14.79 -13.01 1.97
CA ALA A 71 -15.99 -12.28 1.55
C ALA A 71 -17.24 -13.11 1.76
N HIS A 72 -18.23 -12.53 2.43
CA HIS A 72 -19.53 -13.15 2.66
C HIS A 72 -20.67 -12.23 2.23
N ARG A 73 -21.64 -12.81 1.52
CA ARG A 73 -22.83 -12.07 1.11
C ARG A 73 -23.94 -12.25 2.14
N PHE A 74 -24.52 -11.14 2.54
CA PHE A 74 -25.72 -11.07 3.38
C PHE A 74 -26.91 -10.57 2.57
N ASP A 75 -28.07 -11.17 2.72
CA ASP A 75 -29.27 -10.87 1.89
C ASP A 75 -29.71 -9.40 1.96
N ARG A 76 -29.48 -8.71 3.09
CA ARG A 76 -29.99 -7.34 3.32
C ARG A 76 -28.97 -6.24 3.09
N ILE A 77 -27.70 -6.52 3.28
CA ILE A 77 -26.64 -5.50 3.30
C ILE A 77 -25.61 -5.69 2.18
N GLY A 78 -25.74 -6.76 1.37
CA GLY A 78 -24.79 -7.09 0.31
C GLY A 78 -23.55 -7.82 0.82
N THR A 79 -22.46 -7.72 0.08
CA THR A 79 -21.22 -8.43 0.40
C THR A 79 -20.36 -7.63 1.37
N LEU A 80 -19.94 -8.29 2.45
CA LEU A 80 -18.92 -7.80 3.38
C LEU A 80 -17.62 -8.56 3.18
N VAL A 81 -16.52 -7.85 3.32
CA VAL A 81 -15.16 -8.41 3.33
C VAL A 81 -14.62 -8.31 4.76
N PHE A 82 -14.37 -9.45 5.37
CA PHE A 82 -13.72 -9.55 6.67
C PHE A 82 -12.23 -9.80 6.46
N GLY A 83 -11.39 -9.03 7.11
CA GLY A 83 -9.94 -9.14 7.03
C GLY A 83 -9.31 -9.23 8.41
N PHE A 84 -8.20 -9.96 8.50
CA PHE A 84 -7.26 -9.92 9.60
C PHE A 84 -5.88 -9.68 9.01
N HIS A 85 -5.21 -8.66 9.50
CA HIS A 85 -3.87 -8.28 9.07
C HIS A 85 -2.97 -8.17 10.28
N TYR A 86 -1.77 -8.73 10.22
CA TYR A 86 -0.79 -8.61 11.27
C TYR A 86 0.59 -8.27 10.71
N VAL A 87 1.36 -7.54 11.48
CA VAL A 87 2.79 -7.33 11.29
C VAL A 87 3.50 -7.75 12.56
N ASN A 88 4.38 -8.71 12.46
CA ASN A 88 5.29 -9.12 13.53
C ASN A 88 6.68 -8.58 13.16
N TYR A 89 7.22 -7.71 13.97
CA TYR A 89 8.54 -7.10 13.76
C TYR A 89 9.71 -7.98 14.20
N GLY A 90 9.41 -9.15 14.83
CA GLY A 90 10.38 -10.08 15.34
C GLY A 90 10.65 -9.91 16.83
N ARG A 91 11.82 -10.36 17.26
CA ARG A 91 12.29 -10.25 18.65
C ARG A 91 13.46 -9.30 18.73
N PHE A 92 13.46 -8.49 19.78
CA PHE A 92 14.51 -7.53 20.10
C PHE A 92 15.15 -7.93 21.42
N GLU A 93 16.46 -7.76 21.51
CA GLU A 93 17.20 -7.94 22.77
C GLU A 93 17.02 -6.70 23.66
N GLU A 94 16.80 -6.95 24.93
CA GLU A 94 16.62 -5.93 25.97
C GLU A 94 17.86 -5.84 26.82
N TYR A 95 18.35 -4.62 27.04
CA TYR A 95 19.52 -4.31 27.83
C TYR A 95 19.17 -3.20 28.83
N ASP A 96 19.80 -3.23 30.03
CA ASP A 96 19.72 -2.14 30.96
C ASP A 96 20.69 -0.98 30.59
N GLU A 97 20.68 0.09 31.41
CA GLU A 97 21.56 1.26 31.19
C GLU A 97 23.06 0.91 31.33
N GLU A 98 23.40 -0.23 31.96
CA GLU A 98 24.75 -0.75 32.13
C GLU A 98 25.14 -1.81 31.10
N GLU A 99 24.34 -1.95 30.00
CA GLU A 99 24.54 -2.95 28.93
C GLU A 99 24.41 -4.41 29.38
N ASN A 100 23.78 -4.70 30.51
CA ASN A 100 23.47 -6.09 30.91
C ASN A 100 22.23 -6.57 30.16
N TYR A 101 22.32 -7.78 29.62
CA TYR A 101 21.22 -8.44 28.92
C TYR A 101 20.10 -8.82 29.91
N LEU A 102 18.89 -8.28 29.67
CA LEU A 102 17.70 -8.51 30.48
C LEU A 102 16.78 -9.58 29.90
N GLY A 103 16.83 -9.79 28.57
CA GLY A 103 15.95 -10.74 27.92
C GLY A 103 15.66 -10.38 26.47
N THR A 104 14.52 -10.86 25.97
CA THR A 104 13.98 -10.48 24.65
C THR A 104 12.54 -10.10 24.75
N PHE A 105 12.12 -9.09 23.99
CA PHE A 105 10.73 -8.72 23.82
C PHE A 105 10.28 -8.81 22.36
N GLY A 106 8.98 -8.89 22.14
CA GLY A 106 8.35 -8.86 20.81
C GLY A 106 7.67 -7.54 20.53
N ALA A 107 7.52 -7.23 19.25
CA ALA A 107 6.73 -6.10 18.77
C ALA A 107 5.83 -6.53 17.62
N GLY A 108 4.60 -6.02 17.56
CA GLY A 108 3.68 -6.34 16.49
C GLY A 108 2.40 -5.51 16.49
N ASP A 109 1.81 -5.41 15.31
CA ASP A 109 0.54 -4.75 15.05
C ASP A 109 -0.48 -5.77 14.54
N TYR A 110 -1.71 -5.63 15.00
CA TYR A 110 -2.84 -6.50 14.65
C TYR A 110 -4.04 -5.66 14.24
N SER A 111 -4.59 -5.91 13.07
CA SER A 111 -5.78 -5.22 12.58
C SER A 111 -6.85 -6.20 12.15
N ILE A 112 -8.07 -5.96 12.59
CA ILE A 112 -9.26 -6.57 12.03
C ILE A 112 -9.88 -5.55 11.08
N SER A 113 -10.44 -5.98 9.95
CA SER A 113 -11.12 -5.08 9.03
C SER A 113 -12.48 -5.63 8.61
N VAL A 114 -13.43 -4.73 8.42
CA VAL A 114 -14.74 -5.03 7.84
C VAL A 114 -14.99 -4.02 6.74
N GLY A 115 -14.91 -4.48 5.48
CA GLY A 115 -15.15 -3.70 4.28
C GLY A 115 -16.57 -3.92 3.76
N TRP A 116 -17.21 -2.84 3.31
CA TRP A 116 -18.52 -2.84 2.66
C TRP A 116 -18.49 -1.95 1.41
N GLY A 117 -19.09 -2.44 0.33
CA GLY A 117 -19.23 -1.70 -0.91
C GLY A 117 -20.66 -1.75 -1.44
N MET A 118 -21.07 -0.66 -2.08
CA MET A 118 -22.37 -0.52 -2.70
C MET A 118 -22.23 0.09 -4.09
N TRP A 119 -22.79 -0.60 -5.08
CA TRP A 119 -22.95 -0.09 -6.41
C TRP A 119 -24.22 0.77 -6.49
N LEU A 120 -24.05 2.05 -6.82
CA LEU A 120 -25.16 3.02 -6.96
C LEU A 120 -25.91 2.80 -8.27
N ASP A 121 -25.14 2.47 -9.30
CA ASP A 121 -25.62 2.07 -10.62
C ASP A 121 -24.62 1.10 -11.28
N SER A 122 -24.66 0.94 -12.62
CA SER A 122 -23.74 0.07 -13.36
C SER A 122 -22.29 0.59 -13.41
N ASN A 123 -22.04 1.87 -13.12
CA ASN A 123 -20.77 2.55 -13.33
C ASN A 123 -20.18 3.14 -12.05
N TYR A 124 -21.02 3.58 -11.11
CA TYR A 124 -20.58 4.25 -9.89
C TYR A 124 -20.76 3.37 -8.67
N SER A 125 -19.75 3.34 -7.83
CA SER A 125 -19.77 2.60 -6.57
C SER A 125 -19.10 3.40 -5.45
N VAL A 126 -19.53 3.13 -4.22
CA VAL A 126 -18.95 3.69 -3.00
C VAL A 126 -18.69 2.58 -2.00
N GLY A 127 -17.78 2.80 -1.09
CA GLY A 127 -17.48 1.82 -0.06
C GLY A 127 -16.73 2.40 1.10
N ALA A 128 -16.74 1.66 2.20
CA ALA A 128 -15.99 1.98 3.40
C ALA A 128 -15.43 0.72 4.06
N THR A 129 -14.28 0.85 4.70
CA THR A 129 -13.70 -0.19 5.55
C THR A 129 -13.49 0.36 6.94
N PHE A 130 -13.95 -0.37 7.95
CA PHE A 130 -13.67 -0.14 9.36
C PHE A 130 -12.47 -0.99 9.77
N LYS A 131 -11.46 -0.39 10.43
CA LYS A 131 -10.19 -1.04 10.79
C LYS A 131 -9.74 -0.63 12.19
N PRO A 132 -10.13 -1.32 13.27
CA PRO A 132 -9.46 -1.23 14.55
C PRO A 132 -8.06 -1.86 14.47
N VAL A 133 -7.09 -1.23 15.14
CA VAL A 133 -5.70 -1.68 15.20
C VAL A 133 -5.24 -1.70 16.64
N LEU A 134 -4.63 -2.81 17.02
CA LEU A 134 -3.95 -3.02 18.29
C LEU A 134 -2.46 -3.15 18.00
N SER A 135 -1.66 -2.29 18.62
CA SER A 135 -0.20 -2.31 18.57
C SER A 135 0.35 -2.67 19.92
N GLN A 136 1.27 -3.63 19.95
CA GLN A 136 1.93 -4.09 21.16
C GLN A 136 3.44 -4.07 20.94
N TYR A 137 4.15 -3.31 21.78
CA TYR A 137 5.59 -3.19 21.77
C TYR A 137 6.08 -3.39 23.20
N GLU A 138 6.79 -4.49 23.45
CA GLU A 138 7.22 -4.88 24.79
C GLU A 138 6.03 -4.96 25.77
N SER A 139 6.01 -4.07 26.78
CA SER A 139 4.94 -3.90 27.76
C SER A 139 3.91 -2.83 27.37
N TYR A 140 4.18 -2.06 26.31
CA TYR A 140 3.34 -0.95 25.89
C TYR A 140 2.28 -1.42 24.89
N THR A 141 1.08 -0.86 25.02
CA THR A 141 -0.05 -1.17 24.15
C THR A 141 -0.69 0.11 23.63
N ALA A 142 -0.93 0.21 22.34
CA ALA A 142 -1.72 1.28 21.73
C ALA A 142 -2.90 0.72 20.98
N PHE A 143 -3.99 1.48 20.93
CA PHE A 143 -5.20 1.12 20.19
C PHE A 143 -5.69 2.30 19.38
N ALA A 144 -6.00 2.04 18.10
CA ALA A 144 -6.50 3.05 17.20
C ALA A 144 -7.70 2.52 16.39
N ILE A 145 -8.58 3.42 15.98
CA ILE A 145 -9.72 3.13 15.11
C ILE A 145 -9.61 3.95 13.85
N HIS A 146 -9.71 3.27 12.70
CA HIS A 146 -9.59 3.89 11.39
C HIS A 146 -10.73 3.50 10.47
N PHE A 147 -10.97 4.36 9.49
CA PHE A 147 -11.86 4.12 8.36
C PHE A 147 -11.13 4.45 7.06
N ASP A 148 -11.39 3.64 6.04
CA ASP A 148 -11.12 4.01 4.65
C ASP A 148 -12.47 4.26 3.98
N VAL A 149 -12.52 5.27 3.11
CA VAL A 149 -13.72 5.61 2.33
C VAL A 149 -13.29 5.80 0.88
N ALA A 150 -13.99 5.14 -0.04
CA ALA A 150 -13.68 5.20 -1.46
C ALA A 150 -14.93 5.39 -2.31
N GLY A 151 -14.74 6.09 -3.44
CA GLY A 151 -15.70 6.16 -4.52
C GLY A 151 -15.04 5.81 -5.84
N SER A 152 -15.68 4.93 -6.62
CA SER A 152 -15.15 4.48 -7.91
C SER A 152 -16.12 4.71 -9.05
N TYR A 153 -15.55 5.00 -10.21
CA TYR A 153 -16.21 4.96 -11.50
C TYR A 153 -15.63 3.84 -12.34
N VAL A 154 -16.47 3.03 -12.95
CA VAL A 154 -16.08 1.96 -13.88
C VAL A 154 -16.87 2.11 -15.16
N SER A 155 -16.19 2.22 -16.30
CA SER A 155 -16.85 2.36 -17.60
C SER A 155 -17.66 1.11 -17.99
N ASP A 156 -18.67 1.26 -18.86
CA ASP A 156 -19.52 0.15 -19.33
C ASP A 156 -18.70 -0.99 -19.95
N SER A 157 -17.63 -0.66 -20.68
CA SER A 157 -16.71 -1.63 -21.26
C SER A 157 -15.80 -2.33 -20.25
N ARG A 158 -15.81 -1.90 -18.99
CA ARG A 158 -14.89 -2.34 -17.91
C ARG A 158 -13.40 -2.14 -18.25
N ALA A 159 -13.12 -1.36 -19.31
CA ALA A 159 -11.76 -1.05 -19.70
C ALA A 159 -11.13 0.05 -18.87
N PHE A 160 -11.90 1.07 -18.51
CA PHE A 160 -11.46 2.19 -17.67
C PHE A 160 -12.09 2.10 -16.29
N ALA A 161 -11.30 2.38 -15.26
CA ALA A 161 -11.76 2.58 -13.91
C ALA A 161 -10.97 3.72 -13.25
N ALA A 162 -11.64 4.45 -12.36
CA ALA A 162 -11.05 5.52 -11.56
C ALA A 162 -11.60 5.44 -10.14
N THR A 163 -10.74 5.64 -9.14
CA THR A 163 -11.08 5.65 -7.72
C THR A 163 -10.50 6.89 -7.06
N LEU A 164 -11.29 7.52 -6.20
CA LEU A 164 -10.84 8.49 -5.21
C LEU A 164 -11.01 7.87 -3.83
N MET A 165 -9.96 7.92 -3.00
CA MET A 165 -9.94 7.23 -1.71
C MET A 165 -9.29 8.08 -0.64
N GLY A 166 -9.97 8.18 0.51
CA GLY A 166 -9.39 8.65 1.76
C GLY A 166 -9.10 7.46 2.67
N ARG A 167 -7.86 7.30 3.08
CA ARG A 167 -7.39 6.20 3.92
C ARG A 167 -7.02 6.67 5.32
N ASN A 168 -7.10 5.74 6.27
CA ASN A 168 -6.65 5.94 7.65
C ASN A 168 -7.30 7.16 8.34
N ILE A 169 -8.60 7.40 8.05
CA ILE A 169 -9.39 8.44 8.69
C ILE A 169 -9.78 7.95 10.08
N GLY A 170 -9.23 8.54 11.14
CA GLY A 170 -9.54 8.06 12.48
C GLY A 170 -8.73 8.72 13.58
N ALA A 171 -8.64 8.05 14.71
CA ALA A 171 -7.93 8.52 15.90
C ALA A 171 -7.30 7.38 16.69
N GLN A 172 -6.20 7.66 17.34
CA GLN A 172 -5.62 6.83 18.38
C GLN A 172 -6.44 7.02 19.66
N ILE A 173 -6.91 5.92 20.24
CA ILE A 173 -7.75 5.91 21.45
C ILE A 173 -6.91 5.63 22.70
N VAL A 174 -5.92 4.75 22.56
CA VAL A 174 -4.93 4.45 23.60
C VAL A 174 -3.56 4.66 22.99
N THR A 175 -2.74 5.46 23.65
CA THR A 175 -1.38 5.82 23.23
C THR A 175 -0.34 4.99 23.98
N PHE A 176 0.86 4.86 23.42
CA PHE A 176 1.99 4.20 24.13
C PHE A 176 2.48 5.02 25.32
N ASP A 177 2.40 6.35 25.19
CA ASP A 177 2.73 7.34 26.20
C ASP A 177 1.61 8.39 26.29
N GLU A 178 1.84 9.49 26.96
CA GLU A 178 0.85 10.58 27.08
C GLU A 178 0.69 11.41 25.79
N SER A 179 1.51 11.15 24.76
CA SER A 179 1.47 11.88 23.49
C SER A 179 0.54 11.20 22.47
N VAL A 180 -0.43 11.96 21.93
CA VAL A 180 -1.30 11.50 20.86
C VAL A 180 -0.58 11.69 19.53
N GLU A 181 -0.36 10.59 18.80
CA GLU A 181 0.17 10.65 17.46
C GLU A 181 -0.95 10.81 16.42
N ASN A 182 -0.69 11.63 15.41
CA ASN A 182 -1.59 11.75 14.28
C ASN A 182 -1.50 10.50 13.42
N LEU A 183 -2.66 9.96 13.06
CA LEU A 183 -2.72 8.85 12.11
C LEU A 183 -2.26 9.27 10.71
N PRO A 184 -1.70 8.37 9.92
CA PRO A 184 -1.22 8.65 8.57
C PRO A 184 -2.39 8.77 7.58
N PHE A 185 -3.21 9.84 7.74
CA PHE A 185 -4.28 10.13 6.78
C PHE A 185 -3.70 10.34 5.39
N GLU A 186 -4.29 9.66 4.42
CA GLU A 186 -3.92 9.78 3.02
C GLU A 186 -5.14 9.97 2.12
N LEU A 187 -5.08 10.98 1.25
CA LEU A 187 -5.99 11.16 0.13
C LEU A 187 -5.26 10.80 -1.16
N SER A 188 -5.82 9.87 -1.91
CA SER A 188 -5.23 9.36 -3.15
C SER A 188 -6.28 9.15 -4.25
N ALA A 189 -5.82 9.21 -5.50
CA ALA A 189 -6.63 8.91 -6.67
C ALA A 189 -5.88 7.93 -7.56
N GLU A 190 -6.60 6.95 -8.10
CA GLU A 190 -6.05 5.96 -9.01
C GLU A 190 -6.91 5.82 -10.26
N LEU A 191 -6.26 5.61 -11.38
CA LEU A 191 -6.88 5.31 -12.68
C LEU A 191 -6.31 4.01 -13.22
N SER A 192 -7.12 3.22 -13.93
CA SER A 192 -6.63 2.15 -14.77
C SER A 192 -7.29 2.13 -16.13
N TYR A 193 -6.53 1.72 -17.15
CA TYR A 193 -7.03 1.59 -18.50
C TYR A 193 -6.50 0.32 -19.18
N LYS A 194 -7.41 -0.56 -19.59
CA LYS A 194 -7.10 -1.75 -20.38
C LYS A 194 -7.09 -1.41 -21.86
N LEU A 195 -5.96 -1.61 -22.52
CA LEU A 195 -5.83 -1.36 -23.96
C LEU A 195 -6.69 -2.36 -24.78
N ARG A 196 -7.42 -1.83 -25.77
CA ARG A 196 -8.37 -2.65 -26.56
C ARG A 196 -7.69 -3.74 -27.39
N ASN A 197 -6.56 -3.41 -28.00
CA ASN A 197 -5.87 -4.27 -28.98
C ASN A 197 -4.52 -4.79 -28.47
N ALA A 198 -4.27 -4.67 -27.17
CA ALA A 198 -3.04 -5.14 -26.55
C ALA A 198 -3.35 -5.75 -25.17
N PRO A 199 -2.58 -6.75 -24.73
CA PRO A 199 -2.83 -7.45 -23.48
C PRO A 199 -2.35 -6.65 -22.25
N PHE A 200 -2.31 -5.33 -22.32
CA PHE A 200 -1.82 -4.45 -21.27
C PHE A 200 -2.96 -3.70 -20.59
N ARG A 201 -2.87 -3.61 -19.27
CA ARG A 201 -3.58 -2.63 -18.45
C ARG A 201 -2.57 -1.68 -17.85
N LEU A 202 -2.81 -0.40 -18.03
CA LEU A 202 -2.00 0.69 -17.46
C LEU A 202 -2.66 1.17 -16.19
N PHE A 203 -1.85 1.50 -15.18
CA PHE A 203 -2.27 2.08 -13.91
C PHE A 203 -1.51 3.36 -13.66
N PHE A 204 -2.20 4.32 -13.10
CA PHE A 204 -1.63 5.57 -12.64
C PHE A 204 -2.27 5.92 -11.29
N ALA A 205 -1.46 6.14 -10.28
CA ALA A 205 -1.91 6.62 -8.98
C ALA A 205 -1.28 7.97 -8.66
N ALA A 206 -2.08 8.84 -8.03
CA ALA A 206 -1.64 10.08 -7.42
C ALA A 206 -1.89 9.97 -5.92
N THR A 207 -0.84 9.94 -5.12
CA THR A 207 -0.85 9.69 -3.67
C THR A 207 -0.54 10.96 -2.89
N GLU A 208 -0.84 10.97 -1.58
CA GLU A 208 -0.56 12.08 -0.65
C GLU A 208 -1.17 13.43 -1.09
N LEU A 209 -2.36 13.42 -1.73
CA LEU A 209 -2.99 14.62 -2.29
C LEU A 209 -3.36 15.69 -1.24
N GLN A 210 -3.43 15.31 0.04
CA GLN A 210 -3.64 16.23 1.16
C GLN A 210 -2.42 17.09 1.47
N ARG A 211 -1.24 16.73 0.94
CA ARG A 211 0.02 17.37 1.26
C ARG A 211 0.79 17.69 -0.02
N TRP A 212 0.80 18.96 -0.44
CA TRP A 212 1.40 19.35 -1.71
C TRP A 212 2.93 19.17 -1.75
N ASN A 213 3.65 19.54 -0.68
CA ASN A 213 5.11 19.47 -0.68
C ASN A 213 5.60 18.14 -0.09
N LEU A 214 6.08 17.25 -0.95
CA LEU A 214 6.71 15.97 -0.60
C LEU A 214 8.25 16.01 -0.73
N ARG A 215 8.82 17.17 -1.04
CA ARG A 215 10.28 17.31 -1.15
C ARG A 215 10.89 17.45 0.24
N TYR A 216 11.99 16.78 0.43
CA TYR A 216 12.86 16.92 1.59
C TYR A 216 14.13 17.65 1.15
N ASP A 217 14.55 18.66 1.89
CA ASP A 217 15.84 19.32 1.68
C ASP A 217 16.94 18.39 2.22
N ASP A 218 17.57 17.65 1.31
CA ASP A 218 18.68 16.77 1.65
C ASP A 218 19.95 17.61 1.94
N PRO A 219 20.50 17.54 3.15
CA PRO A 219 21.75 18.25 3.47
C PRO A 219 22.93 17.82 2.61
N LEU A 220 22.90 16.61 2.04
CA LEU A 220 23.93 16.07 1.15
C LEU A 220 23.75 16.50 -0.32
N GLN A 221 22.54 16.91 -0.70
CA GLN A 221 22.19 17.40 -2.03
C GLN A 221 21.36 18.68 -1.91
N PRO A 222 21.95 19.78 -1.43
CA PRO A 222 21.21 21.01 -1.20
C PRO A 222 20.67 21.58 -2.52
N THR A 223 19.43 22.08 -2.50
CA THR A 223 18.78 22.76 -3.65
C THR A 223 19.48 24.05 -4.07
N THR A 224 20.39 24.53 -3.22
CA THR A 224 21.25 25.69 -3.47
C THR A 224 22.68 25.29 -3.21
N THR A 225 23.53 25.30 -4.25
CA THR A 225 24.94 24.99 -4.14
C THR A 225 25.73 26.26 -4.33
N THR A 226 26.64 26.57 -3.42
CA THR A 226 27.61 27.67 -3.57
C THR A 226 28.95 27.07 -3.95
N ASP A 227 29.48 27.48 -5.11
CA ASP A 227 30.83 27.09 -5.52
C ASP A 227 31.83 27.69 -4.52
N PRO A 228 32.64 26.84 -3.84
CA PRO A 228 33.56 27.31 -2.83
C PRO A 228 34.74 28.16 -3.41
N PHE A 229 34.96 28.10 -4.74
CA PHE A 229 36.06 28.84 -5.39
C PHE A 229 35.58 30.14 -6.04
N THR A 230 34.38 30.14 -6.65
CA THR A 230 33.87 31.30 -7.39
C THR A 230 32.84 32.10 -6.57
N GLY A 231 32.29 31.52 -5.52
CA GLY A 231 31.20 32.13 -4.75
C GLY A 231 29.87 32.18 -5.51
N GLU A 232 29.79 31.57 -6.69
CA GLU A 232 28.53 31.52 -7.46
C GLU A 232 27.51 30.66 -6.79
N VAL A 233 26.28 31.17 -6.63
CA VAL A 233 25.14 30.47 -6.05
C VAL A 233 24.31 29.90 -7.17
N THR A 234 24.39 28.61 -7.37
CA THR A 234 23.50 27.87 -8.29
C THR A 234 22.25 27.43 -7.55
N LYS A 235 21.09 27.91 -7.98
CA LYS A 235 19.78 27.50 -7.46
C LYS A 235 19.10 26.56 -8.44
N GLU A 236 18.41 25.56 -7.91
CA GLU A 236 17.54 24.71 -8.72
C GLU A 236 16.46 25.54 -9.42
N SER A 237 16.16 25.21 -10.69
CA SER A 237 15.09 25.87 -11.41
C SER A 237 13.73 25.57 -10.74
N TRP A 238 12.89 26.62 -10.58
CA TRP A 238 11.53 26.48 -10.06
C TRP A 238 10.71 25.40 -10.79
N LEU A 239 10.85 25.32 -12.14
CA LEU A 239 10.16 24.31 -12.93
C LEU A 239 10.65 22.89 -12.59
N ALA A 240 11.96 22.68 -12.42
CA ALA A 240 12.52 21.38 -12.05
C ALA A 240 12.00 20.95 -10.67
N GLY A 241 12.00 21.85 -9.70
CA GLY A 241 11.48 21.58 -8.37
C GLY A 241 9.98 21.27 -8.35
N THR A 242 9.19 21.99 -9.14
CA THR A 242 7.73 21.73 -9.23
C THR A 242 7.45 20.39 -9.91
N LEU A 243 8.17 20.06 -10.98
CA LEU A 243 8.02 18.78 -11.68
C LEU A 243 8.47 17.61 -10.80
N ASP A 244 9.60 17.72 -10.09
CA ASP A 244 10.03 16.69 -9.15
C ASP A 244 8.98 16.46 -8.06
N ASN A 245 8.46 17.55 -7.48
CA ASN A 245 7.41 17.44 -6.47
C ASN A 245 6.14 16.77 -7.03
N LEU A 246 5.69 17.12 -8.23
CA LEU A 246 4.54 16.50 -8.88
C LEU A 246 4.80 15.00 -9.12
N MET A 247 5.99 14.65 -9.60
CA MET A 247 6.35 13.24 -9.84
C MET A 247 6.40 12.42 -8.54
N ARG A 248 6.73 13.02 -7.40
CA ARG A 248 6.72 12.35 -6.09
C ARG A 248 5.31 11.90 -5.65
N HIS A 249 4.28 12.52 -6.18
CA HIS A 249 2.91 12.07 -5.97
C HIS A 249 2.52 10.88 -6.85
N THR A 250 3.32 10.52 -7.85
CA THR A 250 2.88 9.58 -8.89
C THR A 250 3.48 8.18 -8.74
N ILE A 251 2.63 7.18 -9.00
CA ILE A 251 3.00 5.78 -9.18
C ILE A 251 2.47 5.32 -10.53
N PHE A 252 3.30 4.64 -11.31
CA PHE A 252 2.93 4.06 -12.59
C PHE A 252 2.99 2.55 -12.50
N GLY A 253 1.98 1.87 -13.03
CA GLY A 253 1.92 0.42 -13.08
C GLY A 253 1.51 -0.10 -14.46
N VAL A 254 1.99 -1.29 -14.78
CA VAL A 254 1.60 -2.01 -15.98
C VAL A 254 1.35 -3.47 -15.63
N GLU A 255 0.17 -3.98 -15.98
CA GLU A 255 -0.15 -5.41 -15.93
C GLU A 255 -0.26 -5.95 -17.34
N LEU A 256 0.55 -6.95 -17.67
CA LEU A 256 0.48 -7.73 -18.92
C LEU A 256 -0.31 -9.01 -18.63
N SER A 257 -1.41 -9.22 -19.37
CA SER A 257 -2.23 -10.43 -19.32
C SER A 257 -1.80 -11.39 -20.43
N LEU A 258 -1.15 -12.49 -20.06
CA LEU A 258 -0.76 -13.56 -20.98
C LEU A 258 -1.88 -14.61 -21.07
N GLY A 259 -2.85 -14.35 -21.94
CA GLY A 259 -4.10 -15.07 -21.99
C GLY A 259 -5.00 -14.75 -20.79
N SER A 260 -5.76 -15.76 -20.31
CA SER A 260 -6.68 -15.61 -19.17
C SER A 260 -6.11 -16.11 -17.84
N HIS A 261 -4.89 -16.62 -17.85
CA HIS A 261 -4.36 -17.38 -16.72
C HIS A 261 -3.08 -16.83 -16.11
N LEU A 262 -2.27 -16.12 -16.88
CA LEU A 262 -0.98 -15.61 -16.43
C LEU A 262 -0.94 -14.09 -16.51
N PHE A 263 -0.31 -13.48 -15.50
CA PHE A 263 -0.15 -12.05 -15.40
C PHE A 263 1.29 -11.70 -15.03
N ALA A 264 1.84 -10.70 -15.68
CA ALA A 264 3.09 -10.08 -15.28
C ALA A 264 2.85 -8.62 -14.93
N ARG A 265 3.48 -8.12 -13.89
CA ARG A 265 3.26 -6.78 -13.34
C ARG A 265 4.56 -6.07 -13.12
N VAL A 266 4.56 -4.79 -13.41
CA VAL A 266 5.68 -3.88 -13.12
C VAL A 266 5.09 -2.58 -12.60
N GLY A 267 5.64 -2.08 -11.51
CA GLY A 267 5.30 -0.80 -10.92
C GLY A 267 6.53 0.08 -10.75
N TYR A 268 6.32 1.40 -10.71
CA TYR A 268 7.36 2.37 -10.48
C TYR A 268 6.84 3.57 -9.66
N SER A 269 7.49 3.84 -8.53
CA SER A 269 7.26 4.99 -7.66
C SER A 269 8.44 5.95 -7.74
N TRP A 270 8.18 7.15 -8.26
CA TRP A 270 9.21 8.21 -8.32
C TRP A 270 9.67 8.63 -6.92
N ARG A 271 8.73 8.77 -5.98
CA ARG A 271 9.02 9.18 -4.59
C ARG A 271 10.04 8.25 -3.94
N GLN A 272 9.79 6.94 -3.98
CA GLN A 272 10.69 5.95 -3.39
C GLN A 272 12.08 5.99 -4.03
N THR A 273 12.16 6.16 -5.35
CA THR A 273 13.45 6.32 -6.04
C THR A 273 14.17 7.59 -5.59
N ALA A 274 13.45 8.71 -5.47
CA ALA A 274 14.03 10.00 -5.10
C ALA A 274 14.49 10.05 -3.62
N GLU A 275 13.72 9.43 -2.71
CA GLU A 275 14.07 9.37 -1.27
C GLU A 275 15.20 8.38 -0.97
N MET A 276 15.38 7.35 -1.81
CA MET A 276 16.40 6.30 -1.63
C MET A 276 17.62 6.46 -2.55
N ARG A 277 17.77 7.61 -3.19
CA ARG A 277 18.91 7.88 -4.08
C ARG A 277 20.20 8.04 -3.25
N GLY A 278 21.06 7.03 -3.23
CA GLY A 278 22.44 7.13 -2.72
C GLY A 278 23.37 7.77 -3.74
N VAL A 279 24.51 8.29 -3.27
CA VAL A 279 25.42 9.12 -4.09
C VAL A 279 26.08 8.35 -5.24
N ASP A 280 26.22 7.00 -5.19
CA ASP A 280 27.04 6.26 -6.15
C ASP A 280 26.53 4.85 -6.52
N ALA A 281 25.26 4.50 -6.34
CA ALA A 281 24.77 3.15 -6.64
C ALA A 281 23.55 3.12 -7.54
N PHE A 282 23.61 2.31 -8.61
CA PHE A 282 22.41 1.86 -9.31
C PHE A 282 21.52 1.08 -8.32
N ASN A 283 20.34 1.57 -8.07
CA ASN A 283 19.43 0.93 -7.18
C ASN A 283 18.05 0.76 -7.86
N LEU A 284 17.36 -0.35 -7.51
CA LEU A 284 16.02 -0.65 -8.00
C LEU A 284 14.92 -0.12 -7.05
N SER A 285 15.25 0.74 -6.09
CA SER A 285 14.25 1.34 -5.19
C SER A 285 13.18 2.06 -5.99
N GLY A 286 11.93 1.85 -5.61
CA GLY A 286 10.77 2.35 -6.34
C GLY A 286 10.27 1.43 -7.45
N PHE A 287 11.04 0.41 -7.88
CA PHE A 287 10.54 -0.61 -8.79
C PHE A 287 9.87 -1.76 -8.05
N SER A 288 8.75 -2.20 -8.61
CA SER A 288 8.00 -3.37 -8.16
C SER A 288 7.81 -4.34 -9.32
N PHE A 289 7.86 -5.63 -9.02
CA PHE A 289 7.68 -6.68 -10.00
C PHE A 289 6.73 -7.74 -9.43
N GLY A 290 5.87 -8.28 -10.27
CA GLY A 290 4.96 -9.33 -9.85
C GLY A 290 4.60 -10.28 -10.97
N VAL A 291 4.23 -11.50 -10.59
CA VAL A 291 3.63 -12.49 -11.47
C VAL A 291 2.40 -13.05 -10.80
N GLY A 292 1.40 -13.40 -11.60
CA GLY A 292 0.16 -14.01 -11.12
C GLY A 292 -0.25 -15.17 -12.01
N MET A 293 -0.88 -16.15 -11.43
CA MET A 293 -1.47 -17.27 -12.14
C MET A 293 -2.86 -17.56 -11.59
N ARG A 294 -3.86 -17.61 -12.50
CA ARG A 294 -5.24 -17.99 -12.17
C ARG A 294 -5.58 -19.30 -12.85
N ARG A 295 -6.02 -20.28 -12.08
CA ARG A 295 -6.45 -21.58 -12.61
C ARG A 295 -7.65 -22.11 -11.85
N GLY A 296 -8.79 -22.17 -12.52
CA GLY A 296 -10.05 -22.60 -11.91
C GLY A 296 -10.47 -21.67 -10.78
N ARG A 297 -10.51 -22.21 -9.57
CA ARG A 297 -10.89 -21.48 -8.34
C ARG A 297 -9.70 -20.89 -7.58
N PHE A 298 -8.48 -21.17 -8.03
CA PHE A 298 -7.25 -20.71 -7.40
C PHE A 298 -6.65 -19.54 -8.16
N GLU A 299 -6.16 -18.56 -7.43
CA GLU A 299 -5.27 -17.54 -7.93
C GLU A 299 -4.04 -17.44 -7.02
N PHE A 300 -2.86 -17.54 -7.60
CA PHE A 300 -1.58 -17.34 -6.93
C PHE A 300 -0.93 -16.07 -7.46
N SER A 301 -0.37 -15.26 -6.58
CA SER A 301 0.38 -14.07 -6.92
C SER A 301 1.67 -14.01 -6.11
N TYR A 302 2.77 -13.76 -6.80
CA TYR A 302 4.05 -13.43 -6.21
C TYR A 302 4.45 -12.03 -6.63
N ALA A 303 5.01 -11.25 -5.70
CA ALA A 303 5.57 -9.95 -6.00
C ALA A 303 6.83 -9.69 -5.17
N ARG A 304 7.68 -8.83 -5.72
CA ARG A 304 8.81 -8.21 -5.04
C ARG A 304 8.71 -6.71 -5.19
N HIS A 305 8.65 -6.03 -4.06
CA HIS A 305 8.60 -4.58 -4.00
C HIS A 305 9.91 -4.05 -3.41
N ASN A 306 10.68 -3.31 -4.21
CA ASN A 306 11.94 -2.72 -3.74
C ASN A 306 11.64 -1.41 -3.01
N TYR A 307 11.15 -1.54 -1.80
CA TYR A 307 10.71 -0.42 -0.97
C TYR A 307 11.88 0.39 -0.40
N HIS A 308 12.99 -0.28 -0.08
CA HIS A 308 14.16 0.35 0.55
C HIS A 308 15.45 -0.26 -0.02
N LEU A 309 16.58 0.47 0.06
CA LEU A 309 17.90 0.01 -0.41
C LEU A 309 18.31 -1.36 0.12
N SER A 310 18.01 -1.62 1.40
CA SER A 310 18.31 -2.87 2.07
C SER A 310 17.13 -3.83 2.16
N GLN A 311 15.94 -3.42 1.70
CA GLN A 311 14.69 -4.19 1.87
C GLN A 311 13.88 -4.28 0.58
N ALA A 312 13.68 -5.52 0.14
CA ALA A 312 12.75 -5.85 -0.93
C ALA A 312 11.85 -7.00 -0.45
N PRO A 313 10.75 -6.70 0.28
CA PRO A 313 9.84 -7.73 0.73
C PRO A 313 9.26 -8.53 -0.44
N ASN A 314 9.10 -9.82 -0.22
CA ASN A 314 8.52 -10.75 -1.17
C ASN A 314 7.12 -11.12 -0.70
N TYR A 315 6.13 -10.87 -1.54
CA TYR A 315 4.72 -11.13 -1.27
C TYR A 315 4.30 -12.44 -1.89
N LEU A 316 3.70 -13.32 -1.11
CA LEU A 316 3.11 -14.58 -1.54
C LEU A 316 1.62 -14.53 -1.21
N THR A 317 0.77 -14.53 -2.22
CA THR A 317 -0.69 -14.45 -2.04
C THR A 317 -1.38 -15.61 -2.73
N LEU A 318 -2.26 -16.27 -2.02
CA LEU A 318 -3.13 -17.32 -2.51
C LEU A 318 -4.59 -16.89 -2.30
N SER A 319 -5.37 -16.90 -3.38
CA SER A 319 -6.82 -16.71 -3.32
C SER A 319 -7.52 -18.00 -3.72
N TYR A 320 -8.63 -18.28 -3.06
CA TYR A 320 -9.48 -19.43 -3.34
C TYR A 320 -10.96 -19.03 -3.31
N ARG A 321 -11.73 -19.51 -4.29
CA ARG A 321 -13.18 -19.33 -4.36
C ARG A 321 -13.86 -20.65 -4.07
N PHE A 322 -14.62 -20.69 -2.99
CA PHE A 322 -15.36 -21.86 -2.50
C PHE A 322 -16.55 -22.24 -3.39
#